data_e642158eb4351d4efce765aac78cbe36
#
_entry.id   e642158eb4351d4efce765aac78cbe36
#
_cell.length_a   1.000
_cell.length_b   1.000
_cell.length_c   1.000
_cell.angle_alpha   90.00
_cell.angle_beta   90.00
_cell.angle_gamma   90.00
#
_symmetry.space_group_name_H-M   'P 1'
#
loop_
_entity.id
_entity.type
_entity.pdbx_description
1 polymer ?
#
loop_
_entity_poly.entity_id
_entity_poly.type
_entity_poly.pdbx_seq_one_letter_code
_entity_poly.pdbx_strand_id
1 'polypeptide(L)'
;GEPFPDDTSFDPELSIDADIYKVADDAYEYAIDMTTKECYQAVEGMYHNLNTLQSRSGNQLPFTSINYGTCTLPEGRMVTKALLDVSIKGIGKLHRTSIFPCGIFQCMKGVNRKEGDPNYDLFQLALRSTSQRLYPNYANVDWSGNAGYDINDPKTYFSTMGCRTANGWDINGFGQLKDGRGNICPVTIIMPTLAMEVKTDMIQQYGAEAICEDESHLVDRFIGLLDQKIHEAKDMLLERFDWICSQSPDAAKFMRSEEHT
;
A
#
# COMPACT_ATOMS: atom_id res chain seq x y z
N GLY A 1 33.52 12.85 8.47
CA GLY A 1 32.90 11.55 8.59
C GLY A 1 32.98 10.86 7.25
N GLU A 2 33.42 9.62 7.21
CA GLU A 2 33.36 8.83 6.00
C GLU A 2 31.88 8.59 5.63
N PRO A 3 31.49 8.63 4.35
CA PRO A 3 30.14 8.31 3.95
C PRO A 3 29.85 6.86 4.32
N PHE A 4 28.66 6.62 4.86
CA PHE A 4 28.18 5.26 5.07
C PHE A 4 28.31 4.47 3.77
N PRO A 5 28.85 3.25 3.79
CA PRO A 5 28.88 2.42 2.59
C PRO A 5 27.47 2.18 2.10
N ASP A 6 27.26 2.40 0.81
CA ASP A 6 25.96 2.33 0.13
C ASP A 6 25.28 0.94 0.15
N ASP A 7 25.88 -0.05 0.81
CA ASP A 7 25.44 -1.46 0.75
C ASP A 7 25.46 -2.16 2.12
N THR A 8 25.36 -1.43 3.19
CA THR A 8 25.14 -2.07 4.49
C THR A 8 23.66 -2.03 4.82
N SER A 9 23.00 -3.17 4.62
CA SER A 9 21.84 -3.50 5.42
C SER A 9 22.23 -3.27 6.88
N PHE A 10 21.73 -2.20 7.49
CA PHE A 10 21.91 -1.99 8.91
C PHE A 10 21.17 -3.10 9.65
N ASP A 11 21.91 -4.12 10.06
CA ASP A 11 21.45 -5.12 11.00
C ASP A 11 22.05 -4.77 12.35
N PRO A 12 21.26 -4.34 13.35
CA PRO A 12 21.77 -3.99 14.66
C PRO A 12 22.56 -5.14 15.31
N GLU A 13 22.23 -6.38 14.99
CA GLU A 13 22.93 -7.55 15.49
C GLU A 13 24.26 -7.82 14.76
N LEU A 14 24.36 -7.43 13.46
CA LEU A 14 25.56 -7.67 12.64
C LEU A 14 26.46 -6.43 12.53
N SER A 15 25.94 -5.21 12.65
CA SER A 15 26.74 -3.98 12.57
C SER A 15 27.49 -3.66 13.85
N ILE A 16 27.14 -4.32 14.94
CA ILE A 16 27.83 -4.20 16.22
C ILE A 16 28.86 -5.31 16.29
N ASP A 17 30.10 -4.98 16.00
CA ASP A 17 31.23 -5.87 16.26
C ASP A 17 31.23 -6.20 17.77
N ALA A 18 30.80 -7.41 18.10
CA ALA A 18 30.54 -7.84 19.47
C ALA A 18 31.78 -7.75 20.36
N ASP A 19 32.99 -7.71 19.78
CA ASP A 19 34.24 -7.56 20.52
C ASP A 19 34.54 -6.10 20.91
N ILE A 20 34.00 -5.12 20.17
CA ILE A 20 34.15 -3.69 20.47
C ILE A 20 33.05 -3.23 21.45
N TYR A 21 31.90 -3.86 21.43
CA TYR A 21 30.71 -3.46 22.20
C TYR A 21 30.37 -4.38 23.39
N LYS A 22 31.28 -5.18 23.86
CA LYS A 22 31.22 -5.75 25.23
C LYS A 22 31.14 -4.71 26.35
N VAL A 23 30.82 -3.46 25.97
CA VAL A 23 30.42 -2.43 26.91
C VAL A 23 28.91 -2.66 27.18
N ALA A 24 28.65 -3.37 28.26
CA ALA A 24 27.39 -3.52 28.95
C ALA A 24 26.12 -3.64 28.05
N ASP A 25 25.35 -4.66 28.25
CA ASP A 25 24.00 -4.85 27.68
C ASP A 25 23.15 -3.56 27.76
N ASP A 26 23.34 -2.76 28.80
CA ASP A 26 22.70 -1.45 29.01
C ASP A 26 22.98 -0.41 27.92
N ALA A 27 24.17 -0.39 27.33
CA ALA A 27 24.51 0.56 26.26
C ALA A 27 23.85 0.19 24.93
N TYR A 28 23.75 -1.10 24.66
CA TYR A 28 23.06 -1.60 23.48
C TYR A 28 21.55 -1.36 23.58
N GLU A 29 20.93 -1.72 24.71
CA GLU A 29 19.51 -1.46 24.97
C GLU A 29 19.20 0.04 24.85
N TYR A 30 20.05 0.89 25.43
CA TYR A 30 19.91 2.34 25.31
C TYR A 30 19.99 2.82 23.84
N ALA A 31 20.93 2.28 23.06
CA ALA A 31 21.08 2.65 21.65
C ALA A 31 19.84 2.25 20.82
N ILE A 32 19.30 1.05 21.05
CA ILE A 32 18.06 0.58 20.39
C ILE A 32 16.87 1.44 20.79
N ASP A 33 16.71 1.75 22.07
CA ASP A 33 15.62 2.60 22.56
C ASP A 33 15.68 4.00 21.95
N MET A 34 16.87 4.61 21.94
CA MET A 34 17.06 5.93 21.35
C MET A 34 16.82 5.92 19.84
N THR A 35 17.33 4.92 19.12
CA THR A 35 17.12 4.79 17.67
C THR A 35 15.63 4.61 17.36
N THR A 36 14.95 3.77 18.12
CA THR A 36 13.50 3.57 17.99
C THR A 36 12.75 4.87 18.21
N LYS A 37 13.06 5.59 19.29
CA LYS A 37 12.45 6.87 19.62
C LYS A 37 12.66 7.93 18.52
N GLU A 38 13.89 8.04 18.02
CA GLU A 38 14.22 8.96 16.93
C GLU A 38 13.49 8.59 15.63
N CYS A 39 13.37 7.30 15.31
CA CYS A 39 12.60 6.82 14.18
C CYS A 39 11.12 7.26 14.29
N TYR A 40 10.49 7.04 15.43
CA TYR A 40 9.10 7.46 15.66
C TYR A 40 8.94 8.98 15.57
N GLN A 41 9.86 9.75 16.12
CA GLN A 41 9.84 11.20 16.03
C GLN A 41 10.02 11.69 14.59
N ALA A 42 10.92 11.08 13.83
CA ALA A 42 11.14 11.41 12.42
C ALA A 42 9.88 11.13 11.59
N VAL A 43 9.25 9.97 11.81
CA VAL A 43 7.98 9.61 11.13
C VAL A 43 6.87 10.59 11.53
N GLU A 44 6.70 10.92 12.81
CA GLU A 44 5.70 11.88 13.26
C GLU A 44 5.95 13.27 12.64
N GLY A 45 7.21 13.72 12.59
CA GLY A 45 7.62 14.96 11.93
C GLY A 45 7.30 14.96 10.45
N MET A 46 7.56 13.85 9.75
CA MET A 46 7.22 13.69 8.34
C MET A 46 5.69 13.81 8.11
N TYR A 47 4.88 13.11 8.90
CA TYR A 47 3.42 13.21 8.80
C TYR A 47 2.94 14.64 9.06
N HIS A 48 3.48 15.31 10.06
CA HIS A 48 3.17 16.72 10.33
C HIS A 48 3.51 17.60 9.15
N ASN A 49 4.73 17.51 8.65
CA ASN A 49 5.23 18.35 7.56
C ASN A 49 4.41 18.16 6.27
N LEU A 50 4.12 16.93 5.88
CA LEU A 50 3.36 16.65 4.67
C LEU A 50 1.89 17.12 4.72
N ASN A 51 1.35 17.34 5.92
CA ASN A 51 -0.04 17.77 6.08
C ASN A 51 -0.18 19.26 6.47
N THR A 52 0.91 19.95 6.79
CA THR A 52 0.88 21.34 7.25
C THR A 52 1.73 22.28 6.40
N LEU A 53 2.84 21.79 5.83
CA LEU A 53 3.68 22.61 4.98
C LEU A 53 3.05 22.74 3.59
N GLN A 54 2.73 23.98 3.25
CA GLN A 54 2.21 24.30 1.94
C GLN A 54 3.35 24.35 0.91
N SER A 55 3.05 23.96 -0.33
CA SER A 55 3.99 24.09 -1.41
C SER A 55 4.25 25.57 -1.75
N ARG A 56 5.17 25.76 -2.67
CA ARG A 56 5.70 27.05 -3.13
C ARG A 56 4.65 28.14 -3.42
N SER A 57 3.45 27.78 -3.82
CA SER A 57 2.34 28.73 -4.11
C SER A 57 1.41 28.99 -2.92
N GLY A 58 1.72 28.42 -1.75
CA GLY A 58 0.98 28.69 -0.52
C GLY A 58 -0.36 27.99 -0.35
N ASN A 59 -0.85 27.24 -1.33
CA ASN A 59 -2.20 26.64 -1.30
C ASN A 59 -2.25 25.15 -1.64
N GLN A 60 -1.11 24.49 -1.90
CA GLN A 60 -1.08 23.07 -2.27
C GLN A 60 -0.19 22.29 -1.32
N LEU A 61 -0.72 21.19 -0.79
CA LEU A 61 0.07 20.20 -0.09
C LEU A 61 0.79 19.29 -1.11
N PRO A 62 2.05 18.87 -0.84
CA PRO A 62 2.75 17.96 -1.72
C PRO A 62 2.08 16.59 -1.71
N PHE A 63 1.58 16.14 -2.88
CA PHE A 63 1.04 14.80 -3.00
C PHE A 63 2.18 13.78 -2.86
N THR A 64 2.14 12.99 -1.82
CA THR A 64 3.21 12.06 -1.45
C THR A 64 2.63 10.69 -1.18
N SER A 65 3.30 9.65 -1.68
CA SER A 65 3.00 8.26 -1.34
C SER A 65 4.27 7.51 -0.96
N ILE A 66 4.14 6.53 -0.09
CA ILE A 66 5.22 5.63 0.32
C ILE A 66 4.74 4.19 0.26
N ASN A 67 5.58 3.33 -0.32
CA ASN A 67 5.36 1.89 -0.39
C ASN A 67 6.25 1.20 0.64
N TYR A 68 5.67 0.28 1.42
CA TYR A 68 6.35 -0.43 2.49
C TYR A 68 5.67 -1.77 2.80
N GLY A 69 6.30 -2.60 3.64
CA GLY A 69 5.69 -3.85 4.14
C GLY A 69 6.44 -5.12 3.73
N THR A 70 7.35 -5.06 2.75
CA THR A 70 8.08 -6.24 2.25
C THR A 70 9.45 -6.44 2.90
N CYS A 71 10.04 -5.40 3.49
CA CYS A 71 11.33 -5.52 4.15
C CYS A 71 11.22 -6.34 5.44
N THR A 72 11.99 -7.42 5.53
CA THR A 72 12.01 -8.33 6.69
C THR A 72 13.16 -8.04 7.67
N LEU A 73 14.05 -7.12 7.31
CA LEU A 73 15.14 -6.69 8.19
C LEU A 73 14.58 -5.94 9.41
N PRO A 74 15.20 -6.04 10.59
CA PRO A 74 14.76 -5.38 11.81
C PRO A 74 14.48 -3.89 11.65
N GLU A 75 15.33 -3.18 10.94
CA GLU A 75 15.19 -1.74 10.67
C GLU A 75 14.00 -1.42 9.79
N GLY A 76 13.83 -2.18 8.69
CA GLY A 76 12.68 -2.01 7.79
C GLY A 76 11.37 -2.32 8.47
N ARG A 77 11.37 -3.32 9.37
CA ARG A 77 10.23 -3.64 10.24
C ARG A 77 9.94 -2.52 11.23
N MET A 78 10.98 -1.96 11.86
CA MET A 78 10.87 -0.82 12.78
C MET A 78 10.26 0.39 12.10
N VAL A 79 10.76 0.77 10.91
CA VAL A 79 10.22 1.89 10.12
C VAL A 79 8.76 1.62 9.71
N THR A 80 8.47 0.41 9.23
CA THR A 80 7.10 0.01 8.85
C THR A 80 6.15 0.11 10.04
N LYS A 81 6.59 -0.39 11.20
CA LYS A 81 5.80 -0.31 12.45
C LYS A 81 5.58 1.14 12.87
N ALA A 82 6.61 1.98 12.83
CA ALA A 82 6.50 3.40 13.17
C ALA A 82 5.51 4.14 12.25
N LEU A 83 5.55 3.87 10.93
CA LEU A 83 4.60 4.44 9.97
C LEU A 83 3.14 4.08 10.33
N LEU A 84 2.90 2.82 10.67
CA LEU A 84 1.56 2.33 11.02
C LEU A 84 1.08 2.87 12.36
N ASP A 85 1.92 2.84 13.40
CA ASP A 85 1.58 3.33 14.74
C ASP A 85 1.31 4.84 14.75
N VAL A 86 2.13 5.62 14.04
CA VAL A 86 1.93 7.07 13.90
C VAL A 86 0.65 7.37 13.11
N SER A 87 0.36 6.60 12.07
CA SER A 87 -0.91 6.71 11.34
C SER A 87 -2.11 6.47 12.27
N ILE A 88 -2.06 5.41 13.08
CA ILE A 88 -3.12 5.08 14.06
C ILE A 88 -3.26 6.19 15.11
N LYS A 89 -2.14 6.68 15.65
CA LYS A 89 -2.12 7.77 16.62
C LYS A 89 -2.77 9.04 16.08
N GLY A 90 -2.56 9.32 14.78
CA GLY A 90 -3.03 10.53 14.14
C GLY A 90 -2.20 11.78 14.49
N ILE A 91 -2.46 12.89 13.80
CA ILE A 91 -1.66 14.10 13.85
C ILE A 91 -2.20 15.08 14.90
N GLY A 92 -1.28 15.66 15.66
CA GLY A 92 -1.52 16.75 16.58
C GLY A 92 -2.39 16.38 17.79
N LYS A 93 -2.76 17.36 18.59
CA LYS A 93 -3.53 17.17 19.84
C LYS A 93 -4.92 16.57 19.64
N LEU A 94 -5.49 16.70 18.45
CA LEU A 94 -6.83 16.21 18.11
C LEU A 94 -6.78 14.84 17.46
N HIS A 95 -5.61 14.22 17.32
CA HIS A 95 -5.42 12.90 16.70
C HIS A 95 -6.12 12.79 15.32
N ARG A 96 -5.99 13.81 14.48
CA ARG A 96 -6.61 13.85 13.17
C ARG A 96 -5.95 12.85 12.23
N THR A 97 -6.75 12.25 11.36
CA THR A 97 -6.24 11.41 10.29
C THR A 97 -5.39 12.24 9.33
N SER A 98 -4.17 11.78 9.05
CA SER A 98 -3.30 12.39 8.04
C SER A 98 -3.83 12.11 6.64
N ILE A 99 -3.72 13.08 5.74
CA ILE A 99 -4.02 12.91 4.32
C ILE A 99 -2.79 12.33 3.61
N PHE A 100 -1.61 12.86 3.92
CA PHE A 100 -0.32 12.46 3.37
C PHE A 100 0.65 12.00 4.46
N PRO A 101 1.57 11.09 4.11
CA PRO A 101 1.67 10.37 2.84
C PRO A 101 0.54 9.35 2.66
N CYS A 102 0.15 9.09 1.40
CA CYS A 102 -0.66 7.93 1.08
C CYS A 102 0.17 6.67 1.35
N GLY A 103 -0.11 5.99 2.44
CA GLY A 103 0.56 4.73 2.78
C GLY A 103 0.09 3.60 1.86
N ILE A 104 1.03 2.84 1.30
CA ILE A 104 0.79 1.68 0.45
C ILE A 104 1.48 0.48 1.07
N PHE A 105 0.71 -0.43 1.63
CA PHE A 105 1.25 -1.67 2.19
C PHE A 105 1.34 -2.73 1.08
N GLN A 106 2.55 -3.19 0.79
CA GLN A 106 2.81 -4.19 -0.22
C GLN A 106 2.56 -5.59 0.34
N CYS A 107 1.59 -6.31 -0.22
CA CYS A 107 1.27 -7.68 0.15
C CYS A 107 2.05 -8.66 -0.74
N MET A 108 2.82 -9.57 -0.11
CA MET A 108 3.69 -10.50 -0.78
C MET A 108 3.60 -11.88 -0.13
N LYS A 109 3.45 -12.92 -0.95
CA LYS A 109 3.39 -14.31 -0.50
C LYS A 109 4.73 -14.72 0.15
N GLY A 110 4.64 -15.38 1.31
CA GLY A 110 5.82 -15.81 2.08
C GLY A 110 6.47 -14.68 2.90
N VAL A 111 5.96 -13.46 2.83
CA VAL A 111 6.46 -12.30 3.59
C VAL A 111 5.47 -11.80 4.62
N ASN A 112 4.19 -11.61 4.24
CA ASN A 112 3.22 -10.99 5.15
C ASN A 112 1.76 -11.39 4.96
N ARG A 113 1.46 -12.37 4.08
CA ARG A 113 0.06 -12.68 3.71
C ARG A 113 -0.64 -13.67 4.64
N LYS A 114 0.09 -14.48 5.35
CA LYS A 114 -0.49 -15.54 6.22
C LYS A 114 0.29 -15.69 7.51
N GLU A 115 -0.36 -16.31 8.47
CA GLU A 115 0.26 -16.68 9.75
C GLU A 115 1.53 -17.50 9.51
N GLY A 116 2.59 -17.15 10.26
CA GLY A 116 3.93 -17.70 10.10
C GLY A 116 4.84 -16.96 9.13
N ASP A 117 4.32 -16.03 8.33
CA ASP A 117 5.16 -15.16 7.50
C ASP A 117 5.90 -14.13 8.38
N PRO A 118 7.16 -13.72 8.03
CA PRO A 118 7.99 -12.85 8.87
C PRO A 118 7.36 -11.50 9.24
N ASN A 119 6.53 -10.93 8.36
CA ASN A 119 5.88 -9.63 8.55
C ASN A 119 4.35 -9.75 8.71
N TYR A 120 3.83 -10.92 9.09
CA TYR A 120 2.39 -11.09 9.26
C TYR A 120 1.82 -10.20 10.37
N ASP A 121 2.56 -9.99 11.45
CA ASP A 121 2.21 -9.08 12.54
C ASP A 121 2.06 -7.62 12.05
N LEU A 122 2.94 -7.18 11.14
CA LEU A 122 2.85 -5.87 10.51
C LEU A 122 1.65 -5.76 9.56
N PHE A 123 1.29 -6.85 8.87
CA PHE A 123 0.07 -6.89 8.07
C PHE A 123 -1.18 -6.76 8.96
N GLN A 124 -1.24 -7.45 10.10
CA GLN A 124 -2.32 -7.29 11.07
C GLN A 124 -2.41 -5.84 11.60
N LEU A 125 -1.27 -5.22 11.88
CA LEU A 125 -1.21 -3.83 12.30
C LEU A 125 -1.68 -2.88 11.18
N ALA A 126 -1.32 -3.18 9.93
CA ALA A 126 -1.79 -2.42 8.76
C ALA A 126 -3.31 -2.49 8.61
N LEU A 127 -3.91 -3.69 8.74
CA LEU A 127 -5.37 -3.85 8.72
C LEU A 127 -6.06 -3.03 9.83
N ARG A 128 -5.47 -3.03 11.03
CA ARG A 128 -5.96 -2.21 12.15
C ARG A 128 -5.86 -0.71 11.83
N SER A 129 -4.74 -0.27 11.22
CA SER A 129 -4.58 1.11 10.79
C SER A 129 -5.64 1.50 9.75
N THR A 130 -5.85 0.67 8.74
CA THR A 130 -6.87 0.94 7.70
C THR A 130 -8.27 1.00 8.27
N SER A 131 -8.62 0.13 9.21
CA SER A 131 -9.96 0.14 9.84
C SER A 131 -10.26 1.43 10.61
N GLN A 132 -9.22 2.10 11.13
CA GLN A 132 -9.35 3.32 11.95
C GLN A 132 -9.10 4.62 11.16
N ARG A 133 -8.21 4.56 10.14
CA ARG A 133 -7.66 5.74 9.48
C ARG A 133 -7.80 5.73 7.97
N LEU A 134 -8.36 4.67 7.37
CA LEU A 134 -8.50 4.45 5.93
C LEU A 134 -7.16 4.25 5.18
N TYR A 135 -6.05 4.25 5.89
CA TYR A 135 -4.70 3.98 5.39
C TYR A 135 -4.02 2.90 6.23
N PRO A 136 -3.10 2.10 5.63
CA PRO A 136 -2.64 2.13 4.24
C PRO A 136 -3.64 1.54 3.24
N ASN A 137 -3.43 1.86 1.95
CA ASN A 137 -3.93 1.08 0.83
C ASN A 137 -3.05 -0.17 0.65
N TYR A 138 -3.50 -1.14 -0.16
CA TYR A 138 -2.77 -2.39 -0.34
C TYR A 138 -2.39 -2.59 -1.80
N ALA A 139 -1.12 -2.98 -2.04
CA ALA A 139 -0.63 -3.37 -3.35
C ALA A 139 -0.27 -4.85 -3.33
N ASN A 140 -0.83 -5.64 -4.26
CA ASN A 140 -0.51 -7.05 -4.38
C ASN A 140 0.72 -7.24 -5.28
N VAL A 141 1.89 -7.48 -4.66
CA VAL A 141 3.15 -7.71 -5.39
C VAL A 141 3.09 -8.98 -6.24
N ASP A 142 2.31 -9.97 -5.79
CA ASP A 142 2.14 -11.25 -6.50
C ASP A 142 1.14 -11.20 -7.66
N TRP A 143 0.71 -10.01 -8.05
CA TRP A 143 -0.21 -9.85 -9.16
C TRP A 143 0.39 -10.38 -10.46
N SER A 144 -0.41 -11.10 -11.25
CA SER A 144 0.03 -11.76 -12.50
C SER A 144 0.63 -10.79 -13.53
N GLY A 145 0.19 -9.52 -13.54
CA GLY A 145 0.79 -8.48 -14.39
C GLY A 145 2.20 -8.06 -13.99
N ASN A 146 2.71 -8.52 -12.84
CA ASN A 146 4.08 -8.30 -12.38
C ASN A 146 5.00 -9.49 -12.69
N ALA A 147 4.78 -10.16 -13.82
CA ALA A 147 5.43 -11.42 -14.15
C ALA A 147 6.97 -11.36 -14.29
N GLY A 148 7.55 -10.18 -14.41
CA GLY A 148 9.00 -9.99 -14.56
C GLY A 148 9.75 -9.72 -13.26
N TYR A 149 9.10 -9.73 -12.10
CA TYR A 149 9.80 -9.43 -10.86
C TYR A 149 10.59 -10.63 -10.32
N ASP A 150 11.71 -10.31 -9.67
CA ASP A 150 12.52 -11.26 -8.91
C ASP A 150 12.27 -11.07 -7.42
N ILE A 151 11.86 -12.14 -6.73
CA ILE A 151 11.61 -12.14 -5.30
C ILE A 151 12.84 -11.74 -4.46
N ASN A 152 14.03 -11.97 -5.00
CA ASN A 152 15.30 -11.66 -4.35
C ASN A 152 15.82 -10.25 -4.69
N ASP A 153 15.19 -9.54 -5.62
CA ASP A 153 15.56 -8.18 -6.00
C ASP A 153 14.39 -7.20 -5.76
N PRO A 154 14.39 -6.48 -4.63
CA PRO A 154 13.35 -5.51 -4.31
C PRO A 154 13.15 -4.40 -5.34
N LYS A 155 14.16 -4.13 -6.20
CA LYS A 155 14.05 -3.13 -7.26
C LYS A 155 13.05 -3.53 -8.34
N THR A 156 12.78 -4.83 -8.48
CA THR A 156 11.84 -5.36 -9.45
C THR A 156 10.41 -5.42 -8.94
N TYR A 157 10.18 -5.14 -7.66
CA TYR A 157 8.85 -5.24 -7.07
C TYR A 157 7.91 -4.19 -7.64
N PHE A 158 6.68 -4.61 -7.84
CA PHE A 158 5.58 -3.72 -8.16
C PHE A 158 5.39 -2.70 -7.02
N SER A 159 5.32 -1.43 -7.39
CA SER A 159 4.97 -0.35 -6.47
C SER A 159 3.97 0.59 -7.12
N THR A 160 3.27 1.37 -6.32
CA THR A 160 2.36 2.37 -6.84
C THR A 160 2.95 3.77 -6.70
N MET A 161 2.70 4.59 -7.70
CA MET A 161 2.89 6.04 -7.62
C MET A 161 1.52 6.66 -7.34
N GLY A 162 1.37 7.32 -6.21
CA GLY A 162 0.06 7.71 -5.72
C GLY A 162 -0.78 6.48 -5.36
N CYS A 163 -2.10 6.53 -5.59
CA CYS A 163 -3.01 5.49 -5.15
C CYS A 163 -3.29 4.39 -6.19
N ARG A 164 -2.98 4.58 -7.48
CA ARG A 164 -3.42 3.67 -8.55
C ARG A 164 -2.47 3.51 -9.73
N THR A 165 -1.48 4.37 -9.88
CA THR A 165 -0.52 4.27 -10.97
C THR A 165 0.53 3.24 -10.64
N ALA A 166 0.62 2.18 -11.43
CA ALA A 166 1.55 1.09 -11.20
C ALA A 166 2.92 1.39 -11.81
N ASN A 167 3.96 1.24 -10.99
CA ASN A 167 5.35 1.17 -11.44
C ASN A 167 5.79 -0.27 -11.33
N GLY A 168 5.91 -0.96 -12.46
CA GLY A 168 6.35 -2.34 -12.55
C GLY A 168 7.67 -2.46 -13.28
N TRP A 169 8.17 -3.68 -13.33
CA TRP A 169 9.32 -4.05 -14.11
C TRP A 169 8.87 -4.45 -15.52
N ASP A 170 9.51 -3.93 -16.55
CA ASP A 170 9.18 -4.28 -17.92
C ASP A 170 9.73 -5.66 -18.29
N ILE A 171 8.85 -6.55 -18.75
CA ILE A 171 9.23 -7.91 -19.15
C ILE A 171 10.07 -7.98 -20.42
N ASN A 172 10.10 -6.91 -21.21
CA ASN A 172 10.90 -6.82 -22.44
C ASN A 172 12.33 -6.32 -22.21
N GLY A 173 12.71 -6.12 -20.95
CA GLY A 173 14.09 -5.77 -20.58
C GLY A 173 14.40 -4.27 -20.56
N PHE A 174 13.39 -3.40 -20.68
CA PHE A 174 13.58 -1.94 -20.53
C PHE A 174 13.76 -1.51 -19.07
N GLY A 175 13.73 -2.46 -18.14
CA GLY A 175 13.89 -2.18 -16.71
C GLY A 175 12.64 -1.54 -16.10
N GLN A 176 12.83 -0.66 -15.11
CA GLN A 176 11.74 0.02 -14.45
C GLN A 176 11.32 1.25 -15.24
N LEU A 177 10.16 1.18 -15.89
CA LEU A 177 9.57 2.31 -16.60
C LEU A 177 8.85 3.22 -15.60
N LYS A 178 9.27 4.48 -15.54
CA LYS A 178 8.73 5.50 -14.61
C LYS A 178 7.89 6.56 -15.30
N ASP A 179 8.11 6.80 -16.58
CA ASP A 179 7.47 7.84 -17.38
C ASP A 179 6.26 7.29 -18.15
N GLY A 180 5.37 8.15 -18.60
CA GLY A 180 4.21 7.77 -19.40
C GLY A 180 3.18 6.92 -18.66
N ARG A 181 3.08 7.04 -17.34
CA ARG A 181 2.17 6.25 -16.50
C ARG A 181 0.89 7.01 -16.17
N GLY A 182 -0.24 6.34 -16.24
CA GLY A 182 -1.52 6.92 -15.90
C GLY A 182 -2.61 5.88 -15.68
N ASN A 183 -3.79 6.35 -15.24
CA ASN A 183 -4.97 5.50 -15.11
C ASN A 183 -5.78 5.58 -16.40
N ILE A 184 -5.89 4.47 -17.12
CA ILE A 184 -6.62 4.41 -18.38
C ILE A 184 -8.13 4.33 -18.14
N CYS A 185 -8.56 3.40 -17.31
CA CYS A 185 -9.96 3.08 -17.09
C CYS A 185 -10.24 2.72 -15.62
N PRO A 186 -10.47 3.67 -14.72
CA PRO A 186 -10.86 3.35 -13.35
C PRO A 186 -12.33 2.95 -13.30
N VAL A 187 -12.63 1.89 -12.53
CA VAL A 187 -13.98 1.46 -12.16
C VAL A 187 -14.03 1.25 -10.65
N THR A 188 -15.13 1.64 -10.04
CA THR A 188 -15.36 1.47 -8.60
C THR A 188 -16.60 0.63 -8.36
N ILE A 189 -16.46 -0.44 -7.58
CA ILE A 189 -17.59 -1.24 -7.08
C ILE A 189 -17.92 -0.77 -5.66
N ILE A 190 -19.17 -0.37 -5.44
CA ILE A 190 -19.63 0.15 -4.15
C ILE A 190 -20.14 -1.01 -3.31
N MET A 191 -19.28 -1.61 -2.51
CA MET A 191 -19.55 -2.79 -1.69
C MET A 191 -20.77 -2.64 -0.76
N PRO A 192 -20.94 -1.53 -0.01
CA PRO A 192 -22.11 -1.35 0.85
C PRO A 192 -23.42 -1.37 0.09
N THR A 193 -23.48 -0.83 -1.12
CA THR A 193 -24.68 -0.85 -1.95
C THR A 193 -25.06 -2.28 -2.34
N LEU A 194 -24.08 -3.08 -2.77
CA LEU A 194 -24.31 -4.51 -3.08
C LEU A 194 -24.78 -5.29 -1.86
N ALA A 195 -24.22 -5.02 -0.69
CA ALA A 195 -24.64 -5.68 0.54
C ALA A 195 -26.08 -5.33 0.92
N MET A 196 -26.48 -4.06 0.76
CA MET A 196 -27.86 -3.62 0.99
C MET A 196 -28.83 -4.23 -0.02
N GLU A 197 -28.45 -4.32 -1.29
CA GLU A 197 -29.23 -4.95 -2.35
C GLU A 197 -29.50 -6.42 -2.01
N VAL A 198 -28.45 -7.20 -1.73
CA VAL A 198 -28.59 -8.60 -1.33
C VAL A 198 -29.46 -8.76 -0.10
N LYS A 199 -29.25 -7.96 0.93
CA LYS A 199 -30.05 -8.02 2.16
C LYS A 199 -31.53 -7.73 1.89
N THR A 200 -31.81 -6.72 1.05
CA THR A 200 -33.17 -6.36 0.69
C THR A 200 -33.89 -7.48 -0.08
N ASP A 201 -33.23 -8.04 -1.08
CA ASP A 201 -33.74 -9.16 -1.87
C ASP A 201 -34.03 -10.38 -1.00
N MET A 202 -33.13 -10.73 -0.10
CA MET A 202 -33.29 -11.86 0.80
C MET A 202 -34.43 -11.64 1.81
N ILE A 203 -34.58 -10.42 2.34
CA ILE A 203 -35.71 -10.08 3.20
C ILE A 203 -37.04 -10.24 2.45
N GLN A 204 -37.10 -9.80 1.22
CA GLN A 204 -38.29 -9.96 0.38
C GLN A 204 -38.63 -11.42 0.08
N GLN A 205 -37.57 -12.24 -0.12
CA GLN A 205 -37.74 -13.65 -0.50
C GLN A 205 -38.05 -14.56 0.69
N TYR A 206 -37.37 -14.36 1.84
CA TYR A 206 -37.38 -15.30 2.96
C TYR A 206 -37.93 -14.71 4.27
N GLY A 207 -38.18 -13.41 4.33
CA GLY A 207 -38.56 -12.69 5.55
C GLY A 207 -37.34 -12.27 6.40
N ALA A 208 -37.54 -11.24 7.22
CA ALA A 208 -36.48 -10.67 8.04
C ALA A 208 -35.98 -11.62 9.15
N GLU A 209 -36.84 -12.44 9.71
CA GLU A 209 -36.49 -13.35 10.80
C GLU A 209 -35.55 -14.46 10.36
N ALA A 210 -35.78 -15.03 9.16
CA ALA A 210 -34.92 -16.09 8.62
C ALA A 210 -33.46 -15.65 8.37
N ILE A 211 -33.24 -14.38 8.12
CA ILE A 211 -31.89 -13.83 7.87
C ILE A 211 -31.14 -13.60 9.18
N CYS A 212 -31.83 -13.29 10.26
CA CYS A 212 -31.24 -13.10 11.59
C CYS A 212 -30.76 -14.42 12.22
N GLU A 213 -31.29 -15.56 11.78
CA GLU A 213 -30.93 -16.88 12.31
C GLU A 213 -29.66 -17.45 11.66
N ASP A 214 -29.41 -17.14 10.37
CA ASP A 214 -28.23 -17.63 9.65
C ASP A 214 -27.74 -16.59 8.62
N GLU A 215 -26.68 -15.88 8.99
CA GLU A 215 -26.03 -14.89 8.13
C GLU A 215 -25.14 -15.52 7.03
N SER A 216 -24.86 -16.81 7.07
CA SER A 216 -23.97 -17.47 6.11
C SER A 216 -24.54 -17.38 4.69
N HIS A 217 -25.82 -17.62 4.52
CA HIS A 217 -26.49 -17.48 3.23
C HIS A 217 -26.44 -16.05 2.65
N LEU A 218 -26.47 -15.05 3.51
CA LEU A 218 -26.33 -13.63 3.12
C LEU A 218 -24.93 -13.36 2.59
N VAL A 219 -23.91 -13.88 3.24
CA VAL A 219 -22.52 -13.74 2.82
C VAL A 219 -22.28 -14.46 1.49
N ASP A 220 -22.75 -15.70 1.34
CA ASP A 220 -22.60 -16.46 0.10
C ASP A 220 -23.29 -15.78 -1.07
N ARG A 221 -24.50 -15.25 -0.86
CA ARG A 221 -25.24 -14.50 -1.88
C ARG A 221 -24.50 -13.20 -2.27
N PHE A 222 -23.96 -12.49 -1.28
CA PHE A 222 -23.16 -11.28 -1.49
C PHE A 222 -21.89 -11.59 -2.30
N ILE A 223 -21.15 -12.64 -1.95
CA ILE A 223 -19.95 -13.05 -2.69
C ILE A 223 -20.29 -13.41 -4.12
N GLY A 224 -21.40 -14.14 -4.36
CA GLY A 224 -21.86 -14.46 -5.71
C GLY A 224 -22.19 -13.21 -6.55
N LEU A 225 -22.88 -12.23 -5.96
CA LEU A 225 -23.18 -10.97 -6.63
C LEU A 225 -21.91 -10.15 -6.88
N LEU A 226 -20.99 -10.12 -5.92
CA LEU A 226 -19.71 -9.43 -6.05
C LEU A 226 -18.88 -10.02 -7.20
N ASP A 227 -18.79 -11.35 -7.27
CA ASP A 227 -18.09 -12.05 -8.36
C ASP A 227 -18.68 -11.68 -9.73
N GLN A 228 -19.99 -11.69 -9.84
CA GLN A 228 -20.68 -11.22 -11.06
C GLN A 228 -20.29 -9.79 -11.41
N LYS A 229 -20.31 -8.85 -10.44
CA LYS A 229 -19.99 -7.44 -10.67
C LYS A 229 -18.50 -7.23 -11.02
N ILE A 230 -17.61 -8.04 -10.51
CA ILE A 230 -16.19 -8.03 -10.91
C ILE A 230 -16.06 -8.43 -12.38
N HIS A 231 -16.76 -9.46 -12.84
CA HIS A 231 -16.75 -9.88 -14.25
C HIS A 231 -17.36 -8.81 -15.17
N GLU A 232 -18.49 -8.24 -14.80
CA GLU A 232 -19.09 -7.13 -15.55
C GLU A 232 -18.14 -5.92 -15.66
N ALA A 233 -17.49 -5.55 -14.54
CA ALA A 233 -16.51 -4.46 -14.53
C ALA A 233 -15.30 -4.76 -15.41
N LYS A 234 -14.79 -6.00 -15.37
CA LYS A 234 -13.69 -6.44 -16.24
C LYS A 234 -14.08 -6.31 -17.72
N ASP A 235 -15.24 -6.77 -18.10
CA ASP A 235 -15.69 -6.74 -19.51
C ASP A 235 -15.87 -5.29 -19.98
N MET A 236 -16.46 -4.42 -19.17
CA MET A 236 -16.54 -2.97 -19.44
C MET A 236 -15.16 -2.32 -19.61
N LEU A 237 -14.19 -2.69 -18.77
CA LEU A 237 -12.83 -2.14 -18.86
C LEU A 237 -12.11 -2.59 -20.12
N LEU A 238 -12.27 -3.85 -20.54
CA LEU A 238 -11.70 -4.38 -21.78
C LEU A 238 -12.33 -3.71 -23.00
N GLU A 239 -13.66 -3.58 -23.04
CA GLU A 239 -14.34 -2.86 -24.14
C GLU A 239 -13.86 -1.42 -24.26
N ARG A 240 -13.73 -0.73 -23.13
CA ARG A 240 -13.23 0.65 -23.11
C ARG A 240 -11.78 0.75 -23.54
N PHE A 241 -10.94 -0.18 -23.12
CA PHE A 241 -9.54 -0.27 -23.51
C PHE A 241 -9.43 -0.46 -25.05
N ASP A 242 -10.17 -1.41 -25.60
CA ASP A 242 -10.19 -1.67 -27.03
C ASP A 242 -10.68 -0.45 -27.83
N TRP A 243 -11.71 0.24 -27.30
CA TRP A 243 -12.17 1.48 -27.91
C TRP A 243 -11.10 2.58 -27.91
N ILE A 244 -10.38 2.78 -26.79
CA ILE A 244 -9.27 3.73 -26.70
C ILE A 244 -8.17 3.37 -27.68
N CYS A 245 -7.79 2.11 -27.77
CA CYS A 245 -6.77 1.63 -28.70
C CYS A 245 -7.16 1.79 -30.17
N SER A 246 -8.45 1.79 -30.48
CA SER A 246 -8.96 2.01 -31.85
C SER A 246 -8.95 3.48 -32.30
N GLN A 247 -8.75 4.42 -31.36
CA GLN A 247 -8.75 5.86 -31.70
C GLN A 247 -7.48 6.26 -32.45
N SER A 248 -7.64 7.23 -33.38
CA SER A 248 -6.49 7.85 -34.03
C SER A 248 -5.61 8.59 -33.02
N PRO A 249 -4.27 8.58 -33.19
CA PRO A 249 -3.36 9.41 -32.39
C PRO A 249 -3.75 10.89 -32.35
N ASP A 250 -4.39 11.40 -33.38
CA ASP A 250 -4.82 12.79 -33.47
C ASP A 250 -6.09 13.10 -32.64
N ALA A 251 -6.85 12.08 -32.24
CA ALA A 251 -8.09 12.26 -31.49
C ALA A 251 -7.85 12.83 -30.09
N ALA A 252 -6.67 12.63 -29.51
CA ALA A 252 -6.34 13.06 -28.16
C ALA A 252 -4.86 13.44 -28.02
N LYS A 253 -4.46 14.51 -28.70
CA LYS A 253 -3.06 14.99 -28.75
C LYS A 253 -2.39 15.15 -27.40
N PHE A 254 -3.13 15.59 -26.39
CA PHE A 254 -2.61 15.81 -25.03
C PHE A 254 -2.44 14.52 -24.21
N MET A 255 -3.13 13.46 -24.57
CA MET A 255 -3.05 12.18 -23.89
C MET A 255 -2.05 11.20 -24.49
N ARG A 256 -1.54 11.51 -25.69
CA ARG A 256 -0.63 10.64 -26.45
C ARG A 256 0.74 11.23 -26.73
N SER A 257 1.02 12.42 -26.25
CA SER A 257 2.32 13.06 -26.44
C SER A 257 3.49 12.27 -25.83
N GLU A 258 3.20 11.37 -24.91
CA GLU A 258 4.19 10.56 -24.20
C GLU A 258 4.40 9.17 -24.82
N GLU A 259 3.53 8.73 -25.71
CA GLU A 259 3.67 7.43 -26.39
C GLU A 259 4.70 7.46 -27.54
N HIS A 260 5.24 8.62 -27.87
CA HIS A 260 6.16 8.82 -28.97
C HIS A 260 7.59 9.18 -28.54
N THR A 261 7.85 9.13 -27.26
CA THR A 261 9.19 9.23 -26.69
C THR A 261 9.58 7.90 -26.07
#